data_cd837c9c733f2139e856836abd7c9ad2
#
_entry.id   cd837c9c733f2139e856836abd7c9ad2
#
_cell.length_a   1.000
_cell.length_b   1.000
_cell.length_c   1.000
_cell.angle_alpha   90.00
_cell.angle_beta   90.00
_cell.angle_gamma   90.00
#
_symmetry.space_group_name_H-M   'P 1'
#
loop_
_entity.id
_entity.type
_entity.pdbx_description
1 polymer ?
#
loop_
_entity_poly.entity_id
_entity_poly.type
_entity_poly.pdbx_seq_one_letter_code
_entity_poly.pdbx_strand_id
1 'polypeptide(L)'
;MHLPHFFLLAPLCACLLPALAQEPTAAPGDPVNQEMQQVVDVQGTRDPDLRPYRTMLKGLDAYADHQRLAPGAPLRFMLVPATPQARLDGVTLHLSADNLSIPVPLAADGGFTLTRDKTAYDANADLVSNKKRDTLRWRADIHTPGLPANVRRLGDLRLECEIRWAVEQDQLPFVRRNLFRLAGGPCHSSLIHVLYPVPRNLAAVQARSGERTLDIRVTDDRQRYVPPLHDQSWDDNTLLTITYADDG
;
A
#
# COMPACT_ATOMS: atom_id res chain seq x y z
N MET A 1 46.56 -26.60 -43.27
CA MET A 1 47.00 -27.98 -43.66
C MET A 1 45.92 -28.96 -43.31
N HIS A 2 45.38 -29.62 -44.36
CA HIS A 2 44.57 -30.82 -44.42
C HIS A 2 43.09 -30.78 -43.96
N LEU A 3 42.21 -30.49 -44.94
CA LEU A 3 40.98 -31.25 -45.27
C LEU A 3 41.40 -32.60 -45.89
N PRO A 4 40.49 -33.52 -46.25
CA PRO A 4 39.04 -33.77 -46.05
C PRO A 4 38.69 -35.23 -45.71
N HIS A 5 37.42 -35.59 -45.55
CA HIS A 5 36.85 -36.73 -46.34
C HIS A 5 35.31 -36.76 -46.25
N PHE A 6 34.74 -36.65 -47.42
CA PHE A 6 33.40 -37.02 -47.87
C PHE A 6 33.05 -38.47 -47.58
N PHE A 7 31.76 -38.75 -47.23
CA PHE A 7 31.05 -39.91 -47.80
C PHE A 7 29.54 -39.65 -47.90
N LEU A 8 29.05 -39.64 -49.10
CA LEU A 8 27.65 -39.74 -49.53
C LEU A 8 27.15 -41.18 -49.35
N LEU A 9 25.84 -41.33 -49.08
CA LEU A 9 24.93 -42.22 -49.87
C LEU A 9 23.50 -42.14 -49.32
N ALA A 10 22.58 -41.83 -50.24
CA ALA A 10 21.12 -41.91 -50.14
C ALA A 10 20.65 -43.29 -50.63
N PRO A 11 19.35 -43.51 -50.91
CA PRO A 11 18.11 -43.46 -50.11
C PRO A 11 17.41 -44.86 -50.15
N LEU A 12 16.41 -45.08 -49.32
CA LEU A 12 15.42 -46.13 -49.61
C LEU A 12 14.01 -45.70 -49.22
N CYS A 13 13.19 -45.69 -50.25
CA CYS A 13 11.76 -45.44 -50.27
C CYS A 13 11.02 -46.74 -49.94
N ALA A 14 9.99 -46.74 -49.07
CA ALA A 14 8.97 -47.77 -49.02
C ALA A 14 7.65 -47.25 -48.42
N CYS A 15 6.73 -47.06 -49.27
CA CYS A 15 5.27 -47.27 -49.35
C CYS A 15 4.44 -47.50 -48.08
N LEU A 16 3.53 -46.59 -47.82
CA LEU A 16 2.06 -46.64 -47.75
C LEU A 16 1.36 -47.86 -47.15
N LEU A 17 0.52 -47.61 -46.13
CA LEU A 17 -0.91 -48.02 -46.12
C LEU A 17 -1.64 -47.26 -44.99
N PRO A 18 -2.89 -46.71 -45.21
CA PRO A 18 -3.65 -46.03 -44.18
C PRO A 18 -4.47 -47.03 -43.35
N ALA A 19 -4.36 -46.97 -42.05
CA ALA A 19 -5.26 -47.64 -41.14
C ALA A 19 -6.45 -46.73 -40.81
N LEU A 20 -7.63 -47.15 -41.24
CA LEU A 20 -8.93 -46.62 -40.83
C LEU A 20 -9.09 -46.87 -39.31
N ALA A 21 -9.03 -45.87 -38.50
CA ALA A 21 -9.42 -45.93 -37.08
C ALA A 21 -10.89 -45.55 -36.97
N GLN A 22 -11.69 -46.48 -36.46
CA GLN A 22 -13.09 -46.31 -36.12
C GLN A 22 -13.24 -45.30 -34.96
N GLU A 23 -14.14 -44.33 -35.12
CA GLU A 23 -14.63 -43.50 -34.03
C GLU A 23 -15.42 -44.34 -33.03
N PRO A 24 -15.20 -44.21 -31.73
CA PRO A 24 -16.13 -44.72 -30.74
C PRO A 24 -17.24 -43.70 -30.51
N THR A 25 -18.46 -44.10 -30.76
CA THR A 25 -19.72 -43.43 -30.44
C THR A 25 -19.76 -43.06 -28.95
N ALA A 26 -19.85 -41.79 -28.66
CA ALA A 26 -20.04 -41.28 -27.29
C ALA A 26 -21.49 -41.50 -26.84
N ALA A 27 -21.66 -42.15 -25.69
CA ALA A 27 -22.90 -42.20 -24.93
C ALA A 27 -23.16 -40.86 -24.23
N PRO A 28 -24.42 -40.43 -24.00
CA PRO A 28 -24.72 -39.20 -23.30
C PRO A 28 -24.45 -39.39 -21.82
N GLY A 29 -23.36 -38.82 -21.35
CA GLY A 29 -23.00 -38.71 -19.94
C GLY A 29 -23.45 -37.36 -19.36
N ASP A 30 -23.91 -37.40 -18.14
CA ASP A 30 -24.48 -36.36 -17.28
C ASP A 30 -23.72 -35.04 -17.29
N PRO A 31 -24.38 -33.89 -16.96
CA PRO A 31 -23.73 -32.60 -16.83
C PRO A 31 -22.84 -32.60 -15.58
N VAL A 32 -21.57 -32.90 -15.79
CA VAL A 32 -20.55 -32.67 -14.76
C VAL A 32 -20.44 -31.18 -14.56
N ASN A 33 -20.79 -30.76 -13.36
CA ASN A 33 -20.60 -29.44 -12.77
C ASN A 33 -19.13 -29.01 -12.99
N GLN A 34 -18.87 -28.25 -14.03
CA GLN A 34 -17.60 -27.55 -14.20
C GLN A 34 -17.65 -26.35 -13.29
N GLU A 35 -17.29 -26.55 -12.03
CA GLU A 35 -16.71 -25.46 -11.23
C GLU A 35 -15.56 -24.88 -12.07
N MET A 36 -15.82 -23.72 -12.66
CA MET A 36 -14.78 -22.91 -13.27
C MET A 36 -13.78 -22.56 -12.17
N GLN A 37 -12.74 -23.37 -12.02
CA GLN A 37 -11.50 -22.92 -11.40
C GLN A 37 -11.01 -21.76 -12.28
N GLN A 38 -11.31 -20.55 -11.87
CA GLN A 38 -10.60 -19.37 -12.35
C GLN A 38 -9.14 -19.57 -11.98
N VAL A 39 -8.37 -20.05 -12.93
CA VAL A 39 -6.91 -19.93 -12.89
C VAL A 39 -6.64 -18.43 -12.92
N VAL A 40 -6.44 -17.86 -11.76
CA VAL A 40 -5.90 -16.51 -11.62
C VAL A 40 -4.47 -16.60 -12.14
N ASP A 41 -4.29 -16.19 -13.38
CA ASP A 41 -2.97 -16.02 -13.99
C ASP A 41 -2.28 -14.88 -13.23
N VAL A 42 -1.58 -15.23 -12.16
CA VAL A 42 -0.71 -14.32 -11.43
C VAL A 42 0.52 -14.12 -12.31
N GLN A 43 0.42 -13.23 -13.28
CA GLN A 43 1.61 -12.70 -13.93
C GLN A 43 2.45 -12.02 -12.84
N GLY A 44 3.38 -12.78 -12.27
CA GLY A 44 4.24 -12.36 -11.18
C GLY A 44 5.01 -11.12 -11.59
N THR A 45 4.62 -9.96 -11.06
CA THR A 45 5.39 -8.74 -11.23
C THR A 45 6.81 -8.99 -10.71
N ARG A 46 7.81 -8.82 -11.56
CA ARG A 46 9.21 -8.88 -11.13
C ARG A 46 9.43 -7.80 -10.08
N ASP A 47 9.87 -8.18 -8.86
CA ASP A 47 10.13 -7.28 -7.74
C ASP A 47 8.86 -6.48 -7.31
N PRO A 48 7.82 -7.16 -6.80
CA PRO A 48 6.58 -6.51 -6.37
C PRO A 48 6.82 -5.61 -5.15
N ASP A 49 5.99 -4.58 -4.98
CA ASP A 49 5.94 -3.83 -3.73
C ASP A 49 5.27 -4.68 -2.66
N LEU A 50 6.02 -4.94 -1.59
CA LEU A 50 5.57 -5.78 -0.49
C LEU A 50 5.88 -5.15 0.87
N ARG A 51 5.06 -5.51 1.86
CA ARG A 51 5.22 -5.14 3.28
C ARG A 51 4.95 -6.35 4.16
N PRO A 52 5.84 -6.70 5.09
CA PRO A 52 5.56 -7.78 6.03
C PRO A 52 4.25 -7.51 6.78
N TYR A 53 3.32 -8.44 6.73
CA TYR A 53 2.02 -8.30 7.38
C TYR A 53 2.16 -8.05 8.89
N ARG A 54 3.08 -8.75 9.55
CA ARG A 54 3.39 -8.53 10.97
C ARG A 54 3.84 -7.11 11.28
N THR A 55 4.53 -6.46 10.34
CA THR A 55 4.91 -5.05 10.48
C THR A 55 3.70 -4.14 10.36
N MET A 56 2.79 -4.43 9.43
CA MET A 56 1.54 -3.66 9.30
C MET A 56 0.64 -3.80 10.53
N LEU A 57 0.64 -4.96 11.20
CA LEU A 57 -0.11 -5.17 12.45
C LEU A 57 0.36 -4.26 13.59
N LYS A 58 1.63 -3.86 13.63
CA LYS A 58 2.11 -2.84 14.59
C LYS A 58 1.37 -1.51 14.43
N GLY A 59 0.91 -1.20 13.23
CA GLY A 59 0.05 -0.04 12.99
C GLY A 59 -1.34 -0.17 13.62
N LEU A 60 -1.90 -1.39 13.63
CA LEU A 60 -3.18 -1.66 14.32
C LEU A 60 -3.00 -1.59 15.84
N ASP A 61 -1.85 -2.04 16.36
CA ASP A 61 -1.52 -1.92 17.78
C ASP A 61 -1.41 -0.45 18.18
N ALA A 62 -0.63 0.34 17.43
CA ALA A 62 -0.46 1.76 17.67
C ALA A 62 -1.80 2.54 17.59
N TYR A 63 -2.68 2.17 16.64
CA TYR A 63 -4.02 2.74 16.58
C TYR A 63 -4.80 2.47 17.87
N ALA A 64 -4.80 1.25 18.37
CA ALA A 64 -5.52 0.90 19.61
C ALA A 64 -4.92 1.65 20.82
N ASP A 65 -3.60 1.73 20.92
CA ASP A 65 -2.89 2.37 22.04
C ASP A 65 -3.10 3.89 22.08
N HIS A 66 -3.23 4.52 20.91
CA HIS A 66 -3.31 5.98 20.74
C HIS A 66 -4.68 6.47 20.28
N GLN A 67 -5.72 5.64 20.25
CA GLN A 67 -7.06 5.99 19.74
C GLN A 67 -7.68 7.23 20.41
N ARG A 68 -7.28 7.54 21.64
CA ARG A 68 -7.72 8.75 22.36
C ARG A 68 -7.40 10.07 21.62
N LEU A 69 -6.38 10.08 20.74
CA LEU A 69 -6.02 11.25 19.92
C LEU A 69 -7.12 11.59 18.90
N ALA A 70 -7.83 10.54 18.40
CA ALA A 70 -8.91 10.67 17.43
C ALA A 70 -10.08 9.75 17.76
N PRO A 71 -10.86 10.06 18.83
CA PRO A 71 -11.98 9.21 19.26
C PRO A 71 -13.00 9.04 18.15
N GLY A 72 -13.36 7.78 17.84
CA GLY A 72 -14.36 7.43 16.85
C GLY A 72 -13.91 7.56 15.38
N ALA A 73 -12.70 8.03 15.11
CA ALA A 73 -12.14 8.04 13.77
C ALA A 73 -11.64 6.63 13.40
N PRO A 74 -12.10 6.02 12.28
CA PRO A 74 -11.66 4.69 11.88
C PRO A 74 -10.24 4.73 11.30
N LEU A 75 -9.50 3.64 11.48
CA LEU A 75 -8.24 3.42 10.79
C LEU A 75 -8.48 2.87 9.39
N ARG A 76 -7.99 3.55 8.39
CA ARG A 76 -7.76 3.03 7.04
C ARG A 76 -6.27 3.15 6.72
N PHE A 77 -5.81 2.31 5.83
CA PHE A 77 -4.54 2.53 5.12
C PHE A 77 -4.84 3.00 3.71
N MET A 78 -3.93 3.75 3.12
CA MET A 78 -4.05 4.19 1.73
C MET A 78 -2.78 3.84 0.95
N LEU A 79 -2.97 3.36 -0.27
CA LEU A 79 -1.95 3.38 -1.29
C LEU A 79 -2.02 4.71 -2.04
N VAL A 80 -0.88 5.33 -2.20
CA VAL A 80 -0.76 6.57 -2.98
C VAL A 80 0.36 6.41 -4.01
N PRO A 81 0.25 7.02 -5.20
CA PRO A 81 1.34 7.05 -6.18
C PRO A 81 2.63 7.60 -5.55
N ALA A 82 3.76 6.92 -5.78
CA ALA A 82 5.07 7.39 -5.32
C ALA A 82 5.66 8.45 -6.24
N THR A 83 5.21 8.48 -7.51
CA THR A 83 5.64 9.42 -8.54
C THR A 83 4.42 9.96 -9.30
N PRO A 84 4.53 11.10 -9.99
CA PRO A 84 3.43 11.66 -10.79
C PRO A 84 2.96 10.73 -11.93
N GLN A 85 3.79 9.80 -12.37
CA GLN A 85 3.48 8.84 -13.45
C GLN A 85 2.76 7.59 -12.93
N ALA A 86 2.90 7.28 -11.65
CA ALA A 86 2.25 6.11 -11.05
C ALA A 86 0.74 6.32 -10.97
N ARG A 87 -0.02 5.23 -11.16
CA ARG A 87 -1.48 5.20 -11.13
C ARG A 87 -1.98 4.09 -10.22
N LEU A 88 -3.16 4.29 -9.67
CA LEU A 88 -3.85 3.28 -8.87
C LEU A 88 -4.71 2.32 -9.71
N ASP A 89 -4.87 2.61 -11.00
CA ASP A 89 -5.69 1.78 -11.89
C ASP A 89 -5.18 0.34 -11.95
N GLY A 90 -6.09 -0.60 -11.75
CA GLY A 90 -5.77 -2.03 -11.77
C GLY A 90 -4.82 -2.49 -10.67
N VAL A 91 -4.65 -1.74 -9.59
CA VAL A 91 -3.92 -2.20 -8.40
C VAL A 91 -4.73 -3.27 -7.69
N THR A 92 -4.07 -4.37 -7.36
CA THR A 92 -4.59 -5.42 -6.49
C THR A 92 -3.69 -5.60 -5.28
N LEU A 93 -4.28 -5.97 -4.15
CA LEU A 93 -3.60 -6.24 -2.90
C LEU A 93 -3.97 -7.62 -2.37
N HIS A 94 -2.97 -8.35 -1.90
CA HIS A 94 -3.16 -9.66 -1.28
C HIS A 94 -2.25 -9.82 -0.07
N LEU A 95 -2.71 -10.55 0.95
CA LEU A 95 -1.82 -11.16 1.92
C LEU A 95 -1.34 -12.48 1.32
N SER A 96 -0.05 -12.59 1.08
CA SER A 96 0.54 -13.71 0.33
C SER A 96 1.68 -14.36 1.11
N ALA A 97 1.68 -15.70 1.11
CA ALA A 97 2.77 -16.56 1.56
C ALA A 97 2.80 -17.79 0.64
N ASP A 98 3.73 -18.75 0.84
CA ASP A 98 3.95 -19.90 -0.07
C ASP A 98 2.67 -20.60 -0.55
N ASN A 99 1.72 -20.85 0.35
CA ASN A 99 0.46 -21.55 0.05
C ASN A 99 -0.77 -20.70 0.47
N LEU A 100 -0.61 -19.40 0.56
CA LEU A 100 -1.66 -18.50 1.02
C LEU A 100 -1.77 -17.28 0.10
N SER A 101 -3.01 -16.99 -0.33
CA SER A 101 -3.31 -15.75 -1.04
C SER A 101 -4.70 -15.28 -0.60
N ILE A 102 -4.74 -14.26 0.26
CA ILE A 102 -5.98 -13.66 0.77
C ILE A 102 -6.12 -12.29 0.12
N PRO A 103 -7.16 -12.04 -0.68
CA PRO A 103 -7.37 -10.74 -1.29
C PRO A 103 -7.68 -9.68 -0.22
N VAL A 104 -7.07 -8.52 -0.35
CA VAL A 104 -7.36 -7.33 0.46
C VAL A 104 -8.11 -6.34 -0.42
N PRO A 105 -9.41 -6.09 -0.13
CA PRO A 105 -10.22 -5.17 -0.93
C PRO A 105 -9.62 -3.76 -0.93
N LEU A 106 -9.47 -3.18 -2.12
CA LEU A 106 -8.96 -1.84 -2.33
C LEU A 106 -10.09 -0.95 -2.87
N ALA A 107 -10.34 0.16 -2.20
CA ALA A 107 -11.30 1.17 -2.65
C ALA A 107 -10.72 1.98 -3.83
N ALA A 108 -11.59 2.65 -4.60
CA ALA A 108 -11.17 3.43 -5.77
C ALA A 108 -10.20 4.57 -5.45
N ASP A 109 -10.24 5.10 -4.21
CA ASP A 109 -9.32 6.11 -3.71
C ASP A 109 -7.96 5.55 -3.23
N GLY A 110 -7.77 4.24 -3.32
CA GLY A 110 -6.58 3.54 -2.81
C GLY A 110 -6.67 3.15 -1.33
N GLY A 111 -7.82 3.35 -0.70
CA GLY A 111 -8.05 3.01 0.70
C GLY A 111 -8.27 1.51 0.90
N PHE A 112 -7.73 0.95 1.98
CA PHE A 112 -7.96 -0.42 2.41
C PHE A 112 -7.92 -0.55 3.93
N THR A 113 -8.49 -1.63 4.43
CA THR A 113 -8.43 -1.99 5.85
C THR A 113 -7.71 -3.31 6.00
N LEU A 114 -7.01 -3.47 7.12
CA LEU A 114 -6.41 -4.73 7.52
C LEU A 114 -7.10 -5.24 8.77
N THR A 115 -7.41 -6.52 8.77
CA THR A 115 -7.90 -7.24 9.95
C THR A 115 -6.80 -8.16 10.48
N ARG A 116 -6.92 -8.58 11.74
CA ARG A 116 -6.02 -9.57 12.32
C ARG A 116 -6.42 -10.95 11.83
N ASP A 117 -5.64 -11.50 10.93
CA ASP A 117 -5.79 -12.86 10.40
C ASP A 117 -4.69 -13.75 10.97
N LYS A 118 -5.08 -14.77 11.73
CA LYS A 118 -4.14 -15.68 12.38
C LYS A 118 -3.37 -16.51 11.36
N THR A 119 -4.03 -16.94 10.28
CA THR A 119 -3.40 -17.77 9.24
C THR A 119 -2.31 -16.99 8.52
N ALA A 120 -2.61 -15.74 8.12
CA ALA A 120 -1.62 -14.86 7.49
C ALA A 120 -0.47 -14.53 8.46
N TYR A 121 -0.77 -14.32 9.75
CA TYR A 121 0.25 -14.06 10.75
C TYR A 121 1.21 -15.25 10.93
N ASP A 122 0.66 -16.46 11.08
CA ASP A 122 1.44 -17.70 11.30
C ASP A 122 2.27 -18.06 10.05
N ALA A 123 1.73 -17.81 8.86
CA ALA A 123 2.40 -18.01 7.58
C ALA A 123 3.47 -16.97 7.27
N ASN A 124 3.71 -15.96 8.14
CA ASN A 124 4.58 -14.82 7.85
C ASN A 124 4.25 -14.13 6.51
N ALA A 125 2.96 -13.98 6.21
CA ALA A 125 2.52 -13.39 4.97
C ALA A 125 3.04 -11.97 4.77
N ASP A 126 3.21 -11.60 3.51
CA ASP A 126 3.45 -10.21 3.09
C ASP A 126 2.16 -9.62 2.51
N LEU A 127 1.94 -8.33 2.74
CA LEU A 127 0.99 -7.53 1.98
C LEU A 127 1.65 -7.16 0.65
N VAL A 128 1.17 -7.75 -0.43
CA VAL A 128 1.78 -7.67 -1.77
C VAL A 128 0.86 -6.93 -2.73
N SER A 129 1.39 -5.98 -3.49
CA SER A 129 0.69 -5.38 -4.61
C SER A 129 1.18 -5.95 -5.94
N ASN A 130 0.32 -5.88 -6.99
CA ASN A 130 0.70 -6.23 -8.35
C ASN A 130 1.54 -5.13 -9.05
N LYS A 131 2.01 -4.13 -8.31
CA LYS A 131 2.88 -3.07 -8.84
C LYS A 131 4.33 -3.32 -8.44
N LYS A 132 5.26 -2.78 -9.22
CA LYS A 132 6.69 -2.80 -8.92
C LYS A 132 6.98 -2.05 -7.61
N ARG A 133 8.02 -2.49 -6.90
CA ARG A 133 8.57 -1.79 -5.74
C ARG A 133 8.78 -0.30 -6.04
N ASP A 134 8.57 0.55 -5.04
CA ASP A 134 8.69 2.00 -5.11
C ASP A 134 7.73 2.71 -6.08
N THR A 135 6.77 1.99 -6.70
CA THR A 135 5.72 2.59 -7.52
C THR A 135 4.63 3.23 -6.67
N LEU A 136 4.32 2.61 -5.53
CA LEU A 136 3.31 3.04 -4.58
C LEU A 136 3.93 3.30 -3.21
N ARG A 137 3.26 4.11 -2.42
CA ARG A 137 3.52 4.30 -1.00
C ARG A 137 2.24 4.05 -0.23
N TRP A 138 2.37 3.44 0.93
CA TRP A 138 1.26 3.33 1.86
C TRP A 138 1.33 4.45 2.90
N ARG A 139 0.21 4.80 3.49
CA ARG A 139 0.12 5.67 4.67
C ARG A 139 -1.09 5.28 5.51
N ALA A 140 -1.06 5.61 6.79
CA ALA A 140 -2.27 5.63 7.60
C ALA A 140 -3.17 6.78 7.15
N ASP A 141 -4.47 6.58 7.25
CA ASP A 141 -5.49 7.55 6.88
C ASP A 141 -6.56 7.57 7.97
N ILE A 142 -6.49 8.59 8.81
CA ILE A 142 -7.41 8.81 9.93
C ILE A 142 -8.18 10.08 9.65
N HIS A 143 -9.49 9.99 9.57
CA HIS A 143 -10.36 11.14 9.41
C HIS A 143 -11.48 11.09 10.43
N THR A 144 -11.60 12.15 11.21
CA THR A 144 -12.75 12.34 12.09
C THR A 144 -14.01 12.50 11.23
N PRO A 145 -15.03 11.65 11.41
CA PRO A 145 -16.27 11.70 10.64
C PRO A 145 -16.97 13.07 10.74
N GLY A 146 -17.59 13.51 9.64
CA GLY A 146 -18.38 14.75 9.60
C GLY A 146 -17.58 16.02 9.32
N LEU A 147 -16.25 15.94 9.22
CA LEU A 147 -15.45 17.09 8.78
C LEU A 147 -15.45 17.22 7.25
N PRO A 148 -15.40 18.45 6.70
CA PRO A 148 -15.20 18.68 5.27
C PRO A 148 -13.90 18.04 4.78
N ALA A 149 -13.84 17.64 3.51
CA ALA A 149 -12.69 16.96 2.91
C ALA A 149 -11.37 17.76 2.96
N ASN A 150 -11.46 19.08 3.02
CA ASN A 150 -10.31 19.99 3.13
C ASN A 150 -10.01 20.39 4.58
N VAL A 151 -10.64 19.75 5.57
CA VAL A 151 -10.37 20.02 6.99
C VAL A 151 -9.82 18.77 7.65
N ARG A 152 -8.73 18.92 8.39
CA ARG A 152 -8.11 17.86 9.17
C ARG A 152 -8.10 18.25 10.64
N ARG A 153 -8.29 17.30 11.51
CA ARG A 153 -8.14 17.47 12.95
C ARG A 153 -6.70 17.14 13.35
N LEU A 154 -6.09 17.93 14.23
CA LEU A 154 -4.69 17.73 14.64
C LEU A 154 -4.50 16.35 15.31
N GLY A 155 -5.47 15.90 16.10
CA GLY A 155 -5.46 14.58 16.70
C GLY A 155 -5.43 13.44 15.67
N ASP A 156 -6.13 13.60 14.53
CA ASP A 156 -6.07 12.62 13.43
C ASP A 156 -4.65 12.50 12.88
N LEU A 157 -3.97 13.65 12.67
CA LEU A 157 -2.60 13.69 12.16
C LEU A 157 -1.59 13.13 13.17
N ARG A 158 -1.79 13.40 14.47
CA ARG A 158 -0.98 12.80 15.53
C ARG A 158 -1.11 11.28 15.54
N LEU A 159 -2.34 10.76 15.45
CA LEU A 159 -2.58 9.32 15.41
C LEU A 159 -1.97 8.67 14.16
N GLU A 160 -2.10 9.30 12.98
CA GLU A 160 -1.42 8.84 11.76
C GLU A 160 0.10 8.77 11.93
N CYS A 161 0.68 9.76 12.62
CA CYS A 161 2.12 9.78 12.91
C CYS A 161 2.53 8.58 13.77
N GLU A 162 1.79 8.29 14.85
CA GLU A 162 2.08 7.14 15.74
C GLU A 162 2.00 5.82 14.98
N ILE A 163 0.96 5.64 14.17
CA ILE A 163 0.78 4.44 13.34
C ILE A 163 1.94 4.31 12.35
N ARG A 164 2.30 5.40 11.67
CA ARG A 164 3.41 5.41 10.73
C ARG A 164 4.73 5.07 11.41
N TRP A 165 5.00 5.66 12.56
CA TRP A 165 6.21 5.37 13.33
C TRP A 165 6.29 3.91 13.76
N ALA A 166 5.19 3.34 14.26
CA ALA A 166 5.13 1.93 14.64
C ALA A 166 5.47 0.98 13.49
N VAL A 167 5.04 1.31 12.27
CA VAL A 167 5.28 0.48 11.08
C VAL A 167 6.66 0.71 10.47
N GLU A 168 7.14 1.97 10.40
CA GLU A 168 8.34 2.31 9.63
C GLU A 168 9.64 2.26 10.42
N GLN A 169 9.60 2.37 11.77
CA GLN A 169 10.82 2.52 12.56
C GLN A 169 11.84 1.38 12.39
N ASP A 170 11.37 0.14 12.18
CA ASP A 170 12.27 -1.01 12.02
C ASP A 170 12.94 -1.06 10.63
N GLN A 171 12.46 -0.31 9.67
CA GLN A 171 13.08 -0.16 8.35
C GLN A 171 14.18 0.90 8.34
N LEU A 172 14.27 1.71 9.41
CA LEU A 172 15.32 2.71 9.53
C LEU A 172 16.64 2.07 9.94
N PRO A 173 17.78 2.58 9.42
CA PRO A 173 19.09 2.21 9.93
C PRO A 173 19.16 2.41 11.45
N PHE A 174 19.85 1.49 12.14
CA PHE A 174 19.94 1.44 13.60
C PHE A 174 20.26 2.81 14.24
N VAL A 175 21.25 3.52 13.71
CA VAL A 175 21.67 4.83 14.24
C VAL A 175 20.54 5.86 14.12
N ARG A 176 19.89 5.93 12.97
CA ARG A 176 18.77 6.88 12.72
C ARG A 176 17.58 6.56 13.61
N ARG A 177 17.21 5.29 13.72
CA ARG A 177 16.12 4.84 14.58
C ARG A 177 16.36 5.25 16.05
N ASN A 178 17.56 4.99 16.56
CA ASN A 178 17.90 5.35 17.94
C ASN A 178 17.95 6.87 18.16
N LEU A 179 18.46 7.62 17.19
CA LEU A 179 18.44 9.08 17.26
C LEU A 179 17.00 9.63 17.35
N PHE A 180 16.09 9.08 16.54
CA PHE A 180 14.67 9.47 16.59
C PHE A 180 14.04 9.09 17.94
N ARG A 181 14.32 7.90 18.48
CA ARG A 181 13.85 7.49 19.81
C ARG A 181 14.36 8.40 20.92
N LEU A 182 15.63 8.78 20.89
CA LEU A 182 16.21 9.70 21.86
C LEU A 182 15.60 11.11 21.79
N ALA A 183 15.16 11.54 20.61
CA ALA A 183 14.43 12.79 20.41
C ALA A 183 12.95 12.72 20.81
N GLY A 184 12.48 11.61 21.41
CA GLY A 184 11.08 11.41 21.79
C GLY A 184 10.20 10.84 20.65
N GLY A 185 10.80 10.43 19.52
CA GLY A 185 10.09 10.00 18.33
C GLY A 185 9.70 11.15 17.40
N PRO A 186 9.38 10.86 16.13
CA PRO A 186 9.07 11.90 15.15
C PRO A 186 7.77 12.66 15.48
N CYS A 187 6.86 12.05 16.22
CA CYS A 187 5.55 12.62 16.50
C CYS A 187 5.57 13.65 17.65
N HIS A 188 6.59 13.58 18.52
CA HIS A 188 6.69 14.41 19.73
C HIS A 188 7.88 15.35 19.73
N SER A 189 8.78 15.24 18.76
CA SER A 189 10.00 16.06 18.69
C SER A 189 9.79 17.36 17.92
N SER A 190 10.22 18.48 18.48
CA SER A 190 10.28 19.76 17.77
C SER A 190 11.39 19.81 16.72
N LEU A 191 12.35 18.87 16.78
CA LEU A 191 13.48 18.80 15.85
C LEU A 191 13.17 18.00 14.58
N ILE A 192 12.11 17.18 14.61
CA ILE A 192 11.75 16.31 13.51
C ILE A 192 10.46 16.82 12.86
N HIS A 193 10.55 17.23 11.60
CA HIS A 193 9.41 17.73 10.86
C HIS A 193 8.76 16.61 10.05
N VAL A 194 7.57 16.19 10.46
CA VAL A 194 6.77 15.20 9.74
C VAL A 194 6.00 15.90 8.62
N LEU A 195 6.24 15.48 7.40
CA LEU A 195 5.62 16.06 6.20
C LEU A 195 4.34 15.30 5.84
N TYR A 196 3.25 16.05 5.64
CA TYR A 196 1.96 15.52 5.19
C TYR A 196 1.72 15.90 3.73
N PRO A 197 1.72 14.93 2.82
CA PRO A 197 1.47 15.17 1.40
C PRO A 197 -0.01 15.41 1.14
N VAL A 198 -0.28 16.19 0.10
CA VAL A 198 -1.63 16.48 -0.40
C VAL A 198 -1.74 16.16 -1.89
N PRO A 199 -2.95 15.90 -2.41
CA PRO A 199 -3.15 15.49 -3.80
C PRO A 199 -3.03 16.64 -4.82
N ARG A 200 -3.15 17.89 -4.38
CA ARG A 200 -3.11 19.10 -5.22
C ARG A 200 -2.19 20.16 -4.60
N ASN A 201 -1.76 21.14 -5.38
CA ASN A 201 -0.91 22.21 -4.88
C ASN A 201 -1.63 23.07 -3.83
N LEU A 202 -0.93 23.34 -2.74
CA LEU A 202 -1.43 24.15 -1.63
C LEU A 202 -1.34 25.66 -1.95
N ALA A 203 -2.41 26.39 -1.67
CA ALA A 203 -2.32 27.84 -1.45
C ALA A 203 -1.89 28.16 -0.02
N ALA A 204 -2.58 27.56 0.96
CA ALA A 204 -2.32 27.76 2.38
C ALA A 204 -2.82 26.58 3.21
N VAL A 205 -2.30 26.45 4.44
CA VAL A 205 -2.88 25.62 5.50
C VAL A 205 -2.91 26.45 6.76
N GLN A 206 -4.07 26.52 7.43
CA GLN A 206 -4.23 27.27 8.66
C GLN A 206 -4.81 26.38 9.76
N ALA A 207 -4.13 26.36 10.92
CA ALA A 207 -4.65 25.74 12.13
C ALA A 207 -5.50 26.74 12.92
N ARG A 208 -6.59 26.24 13.52
CA ARG A 208 -7.51 27.04 14.35
C ARG A 208 -7.97 26.26 15.57
N SER A 209 -7.91 26.92 16.74
CA SER A 209 -8.47 26.44 18.01
C SER A 209 -9.12 27.64 18.73
N GLY A 210 -10.47 27.70 18.73
CA GLY A 210 -11.20 28.90 19.17
C GLY A 210 -10.83 30.13 18.35
N GLU A 211 -10.42 31.20 19.02
CA GLU A 211 -9.96 32.44 18.39
C GLU A 211 -8.50 32.39 17.91
N ARG A 212 -7.76 31.39 18.34
CA ARG A 212 -6.34 31.26 18.03
C ARG A 212 -6.15 30.65 16.66
N THR A 213 -5.31 31.28 15.83
CA THR A 213 -4.93 30.80 14.50
C THR A 213 -3.42 30.71 14.34
N LEU A 214 -2.97 29.84 13.44
CA LEU A 214 -1.57 29.68 13.06
C LEU A 214 -1.50 29.28 11.58
N ASP A 215 -0.72 30.04 10.81
CA ASP A 215 -0.40 29.64 9.44
C ASP A 215 0.64 28.52 9.48
N ILE A 216 0.28 27.40 8.89
CA ILE A 216 1.10 26.19 8.89
C ILE A 216 2.09 26.25 7.73
N ARG A 217 3.34 25.89 8.03
CA ARG A 217 4.41 25.84 7.03
C ARG A 217 4.05 24.89 5.90
N VAL A 218 4.02 25.41 4.68
CA VAL A 218 3.89 24.67 3.41
C VAL A 218 5.29 24.53 2.81
N THR A 219 5.59 23.40 2.18
CA THR A 219 6.87 23.18 1.48
C THR A 219 6.95 24.00 0.18
N ASP A 220 8.17 24.26 -0.31
CA ASP A 220 8.40 25.09 -1.50
C ASP A 220 7.74 24.52 -2.76
N ASP A 221 7.64 23.18 -2.85
CA ASP A 221 6.92 22.45 -3.92
C ASP A 221 5.39 22.52 -3.79
N ARG A 222 4.88 23.15 -2.73
CA ARG A 222 3.45 23.28 -2.40
C ARG A 222 2.66 21.98 -2.33
N GLN A 223 3.35 20.84 -2.17
CA GLN A 223 2.72 19.52 -2.15
C GLN A 223 2.64 18.89 -0.76
N ARG A 224 3.20 19.57 0.24
CA ARG A 224 3.25 19.07 1.62
C ARG A 224 3.16 20.21 2.63
N TYR A 225 2.70 19.90 3.82
CA TYR A 225 2.70 20.82 4.95
C TYR A 225 3.25 20.16 6.21
N VAL A 226 3.60 20.95 7.21
CA VAL A 226 4.22 20.52 8.47
C VAL A 226 3.32 20.90 9.63
N PRO A 227 2.41 20.02 10.08
CA PRO A 227 1.55 20.29 11.22
C PRO A 227 2.36 20.32 12.53
N PRO A 228 1.92 21.08 13.53
CA PRO A 228 2.61 21.22 14.82
C PRO A 228 2.32 20.03 15.75
N LEU A 229 2.71 18.79 15.35
CA LEU A 229 2.36 17.57 16.07
C LEU A 229 2.89 17.57 17.51
N HIS A 230 4.11 18.08 17.72
CA HIS A 230 4.80 18.11 19.00
C HIS A 230 4.28 19.19 19.95
N ASP A 231 3.64 20.22 19.42
CA ASP A 231 3.22 21.39 20.20
C ASP A 231 1.91 21.11 20.93
N GLN A 232 2.02 20.80 22.22
CA GLN A 232 0.87 20.49 23.08
C GLN A 232 0.03 21.72 23.42
N SER A 233 0.47 22.94 23.08
CA SER A 233 -0.35 24.14 23.20
C SER A 233 -1.52 24.17 22.20
N TRP A 234 -1.46 23.36 21.15
CA TRP A 234 -2.55 23.04 20.22
C TRP A 234 -3.15 21.70 20.60
N ASP A 235 -4.39 21.68 21.03
CA ASP A 235 -5.09 20.45 21.41
C ASP A 235 -5.44 19.56 20.23
N ASP A 236 -5.88 18.32 20.50
CA ASP A 236 -6.23 17.36 19.46
C ASP A 236 -7.49 17.76 18.68
N ASN A 237 -8.32 18.70 19.16
CA ASN A 237 -9.50 19.20 18.47
C ASN A 237 -9.19 20.38 17.54
N THR A 238 -7.95 20.87 17.53
CA THR A 238 -7.50 21.92 16.61
C THR A 238 -7.77 21.49 15.17
N LEU A 239 -8.42 22.36 14.40
CA LEU A 239 -8.76 22.10 13.00
C LEU A 239 -7.73 22.76 12.08
N LEU A 240 -7.28 22.02 11.09
CA LEU A 240 -6.40 22.50 10.02
C LEU A 240 -7.24 22.61 8.75
N THR A 241 -7.47 23.83 8.27
CA THR A 241 -8.12 24.08 6.99
C THR A 241 -7.09 24.13 5.88
N ILE A 242 -7.26 23.31 4.86
CA ILE A 242 -6.40 23.18 3.69
C ILE A 242 -7.03 23.95 2.55
N THR A 243 -6.33 24.93 2.01
CA THR A 243 -6.74 25.70 0.82
C THR A 243 -5.84 25.31 -0.34
N TYR A 244 -6.44 24.87 -1.43
CA TYR A 244 -5.71 24.51 -2.64
C TYR A 244 -5.60 25.69 -3.59
N ALA A 245 -4.57 25.70 -4.44
CA ALA A 245 -4.31 26.80 -5.35
C ALA A 245 -5.39 26.96 -6.43
N ASP A 246 -6.11 25.87 -6.74
CA ASP A 246 -7.13 25.84 -7.79
C ASP A 246 -8.54 26.19 -7.27
N ASP A 247 -8.68 26.46 -5.96
CA ASP A 247 -9.96 26.77 -5.32
C ASP A 247 -10.22 28.29 -5.24
N GLY A 248 -9.37 29.13 -5.92
CA GLY A 248 -9.40 30.60 -5.91
C GLY A 248 -9.91 31.20 -7.22
#